data_76471197d3385c49cf727106509f5ef4
#
_entry.id   76471197d3385c49cf727106509f5ef4
#
_cell.length_a   1.000
_cell.length_b   1.000
_cell.length_c   1.000
_cell.angle_alpha   90.00
_cell.angle_beta   90.00
_cell.angle_gamma   90.00
#
_symmetry.space_group_name_H-M   'P 1'
#
loop_
_entity.id
_entity.type
_entity.pdbx_description
1 polymer ?
#
loop_
_entity_poly.entity_id
_entity_poly.type
_entity_poly.pdbx_seq_one_letter_code
_entity_poly.pdbx_strand_id
1 'polypeptide(L)'
;MKLCKGAILALAVSYGLTYCHTTKSKLTLEQKSDSLTVIHITNPTNYILLPIEEEAAESQVLLDTGEAADTDMDIRLAQTQVDYFVPFALPAGAKAATVRVRNKSKDALCWKEIKLSDTFDTANTEKFRPVYHHTPLYGWMNDANGLVYKDGEYHLYFQYNPYGSKWGNMHWTFCQ
;
A
#
# COMPACT_ATOMS: atom_id res chain seq x y z
N MET A 1 28.41 -74.34 -10.91
CA MET A 1 28.72 -72.91 -10.88
C MET A 1 27.46 -72.16 -11.32
N LYS A 2 26.65 -71.63 -10.35
CA LYS A 2 25.36 -70.96 -10.62
C LYS A 2 25.57 -69.46 -10.57
N LEU A 3 25.32 -68.77 -11.70
CA LEU A 3 25.32 -67.30 -11.75
C LEU A 3 24.06 -66.75 -11.10
N CYS A 4 24.20 -65.90 -10.07
CA CYS A 4 23.14 -65.09 -9.53
C CYS A 4 22.96 -63.88 -10.46
N LYS A 5 21.72 -63.71 -10.99
CA LYS A 5 21.31 -62.50 -11.68
C LYS A 5 20.83 -61.48 -10.61
N GLY A 6 21.59 -60.42 -10.41
CA GLY A 6 21.21 -59.30 -9.58
C GLY A 6 20.21 -58.41 -10.34
N ALA A 7 19.02 -58.22 -9.79
CA ALA A 7 18.05 -57.25 -10.29
C ALA A 7 18.41 -55.85 -9.76
N ILE A 8 18.68 -54.93 -10.68
CA ILE A 8 18.87 -53.51 -10.38
C ILE A 8 17.48 -52.86 -10.30
N LEU A 9 17.06 -52.47 -9.12
CA LEU A 9 15.84 -51.72 -8.87
C LEU A 9 16.14 -50.24 -9.15
N ALA A 10 15.68 -49.71 -10.27
CA ALA A 10 15.78 -48.27 -10.56
C ALA A 10 14.69 -47.52 -9.81
N LEU A 11 15.10 -46.74 -8.80
CA LEU A 11 14.21 -45.82 -8.11
C LEU A 11 14.01 -44.59 -8.99
N ALA A 12 12.86 -44.47 -9.61
CA ALA A 12 12.46 -43.23 -10.31
C ALA A 12 12.00 -42.17 -9.28
N VAL A 13 12.87 -41.20 -9.00
CA VAL A 13 12.54 -40.04 -8.20
C VAL A 13 11.83 -39.06 -9.13
N SER A 14 10.49 -38.99 -9.04
CA SER A 14 9.70 -37.97 -9.72
C SER A 14 9.83 -36.65 -8.96
N TYR A 15 10.62 -35.73 -9.50
CA TYR A 15 10.59 -34.33 -9.07
C TYR A 15 9.28 -33.71 -9.54
N GLY A 16 8.31 -33.60 -8.65
CA GLY A 16 7.12 -32.82 -8.87
C GLY A 16 7.50 -31.33 -8.95
N LEU A 17 7.58 -30.78 -10.16
CA LEU A 17 7.64 -29.35 -10.37
C LEU A 17 6.28 -28.78 -9.96
N THR A 18 6.20 -28.27 -8.71
CA THR A 18 5.07 -27.45 -8.29
C THR A 18 5.15 -26.13 -9.05
N TYR A 19 4.40 -26.05 -10.14
CA TYR A 19 4.21 -24.79 -10.87
C TYR A 19 3.42 -23.84 -9.96
N CYS A 20 4.10 -22.91 -9.32
CA CYS A 20 3.47 -21.83 -8.60
C CYS A 20 2.82 -20.92 -9.64
N HIS A 21 1.52 -21.11 -9.89
CA HIS A 21 0.73 -20.16 -10.65
C HIS A 21 0.61 -18.87 -9.83
N THR A 22 1.52 -17.93 -10.03
CA THR A 22 1.36 -16.55 -9.58
C THR A 22 0.21 -15.95 -10.38
N THR A 23 -0.98 -15.99 -9.81
CA THR A 23 -2.13 -15.30 -10.38
C THR A 23 -1.86 -13.80 -10.36
N LYS A 24 -1.81 -13.20 -11.55
CA LYS A 24 -1.50 -11.77 -11.73
C LYS A 24 -2.50 -10.90 -10.98
N SER A 25 -2.02 -9.92 -10.25
CA SER A 25 -2.86 -8.90 -9.61
C SER A 25 -3.65 -8.12 -10.65
N LYS A 26 -4.92 -7.87 -10.36
CA LYS A 26 -5.83 -7.14 -11.27
C LYS A 26 -6.62 -6.11 -10.49
N LEU A 27 -6.69 -4.90 -11.06
CA LEU A 27 -7.52 -3.80 -10.58
C LEU A 27 -8.63 -3.52 -11.59
N THR A 28 -9.84 -3.34 -11.10
CA THR A 28 -11.00 -2.90 -11.90
C THR A 28 -11.75 -1.80 -11.16
N LEU A 29 -12.26 -0.84 -11.91
CA LEU A 29 -13.05 0.29 -11.39
C LEU A 29 -14.52 0.06 -11.72
N GLU A 30 -15.37 0.25 -10.73
CA GLU A 30 -16.82 0.23 -10.86
C GLU A 30 -17.41 1.54 -10.38
N GLN A 31 -17.96 2.32 -11.29
CA GLN A 31 -18.69 3.55 -10.94
C GLN A 31 -20.08 3.20 -10.44
N LYS A 32 -20.36 3.43 -9.16
CA LYS A 32 -21.69 3.18 -8.56
C LYS A 32 -22.62 4.37 -8.68
N SER A 33 -22.07 5.61 -8.64
CA SER A 33 -22.79 6.86 -8.81
C SER A 33 -21.81 7.97 -9.24
N ASP A 34 -22.30 9.19 -9.44
CA ASP A 34 -21.44 10.34 -9.79
C ASP A 34 -20.40 10.67 -8.71
N SER A 35 -20.65 10.24 -7.47
CA SER A 35 -19.78 10.52 -6.31
C SER A 35 -19.17 9.29 -5.66
N LEU A 36 -19.43 8.07 -6.17
CA LEU A 36 -18.93 6.83 -5.59
C LEU A 36 -18.34 5.91 -6.66
N THR A 37 -17.05 5.66 -6.56
CA THR A 37 -16.33 4.66 -7.33
C THR A 37 -15.80 3.56 -6.42
N VAL A 38 -15.94 2.31 -6.83
CA VAL A 38 -15.42 1.14 -6.12
C VAL A 38 -14.28 0.54 -6.92
N ILE A 39 -13.14 0.36 -6.25
CA ILE A 39 -11.96 -0.29 -6.81
C ILE A 39 -11.97 -1.73 -6.32
N HIS A 40 -12.11 -2.68 -7.23
CA HIS A 40 -11.99 -4.10 -6.93
C HIS A 40 -10.60 -4.59 -7.30
N ILE A 41 -9.92 -5.23 -6.36
CA ILE A 41 -8.57 -5.75 -6.53
C ILE A 41 -8.60 -7.26 -6.29
N THR A 42 -8.16 -8.03 -7.28
CA THR A 42 -7.99 -9.49 -7.18
C THR A 42 -6.50 -9.79 -7.04
N ASN A 43 -6.14 -10.68 -6.11
CA ASN A 43 -4.76 -10.98 -5.72
C ASN A 43 -3.98 -9.69 -5.43
N PRO A 44 -4.35 -8.92 -4.40
CA PRO A 44 -3.78 -7.63 -4.12
C PRO A 44 -2.26 -7.74 -3.88
N THR A 45 -1.54 -6.73 -4.34
CA THR A 45 -0.16 -6.43 -3.96
C THR A 45 -0.13 -5.84 -2.55
N ASN A 46 1.06 -5.53 -2.04
CA ASN A 46 1.19 -4.90 -0.71
C ASN A 46 0.55 -3.52 -0.64
N TYR A 47 0.54 -2.79 -1.76
CA TYR A 47 0.02 -1.42 -1.83
C TYR A 47 -0.81 -1.18 -3.09
N ILE A 48 -1.78 -0.29 -2.96
CA ILE A 48 -2.30 0.52 -4.05
C ILE A 48 -1.62 1.89 -3.96
N LEU A 49 -0.96 2.34 -5.03
CA LEU A 49 -0.35 3.65 -5.11
C LEU A 49 -1.39 4.65 -5.60
N LEU A 50 -1.74 5.59 -4.73
CA LEU A 50 -2.72 6.62 -4.99
C LEU A 50 -2.03 7.88 -5.51
N PRO A 51 -2.42 8.39 -6.69
CA PRO A 51 -1.87 9.63 -7.24
C PRO A 51 -2.47 10.84 -6.53
N ILE A 52 -1.63 11.73 -6.04
CA ILE A 52 -2.00 12.92 -5.28
C ILE A 52 -1.82 14.18 -6.13
N GLU A 53 -2.78 15.09 -6.00
CA GLU A 53 -2.71 16.48 -6.45
C GLU A 53 -2.99 17.37 -5.24
N GLU A 54 -1.99 18.11 -4.77
CA GLU A 54 -2.02 18.84 -3.50
C GLU A 54 -3.14 19.88 -3.39
N GLU A 55 -3.53 20.47 -4.51
CA GLU A 55 -4.58 21.49 -4.56
C GLU A 55 -5.95 20.91 -4.94
N ALA A 56 -6.07 19.59 -5.15
CA ALA A 56 -7.36 18.97 -5.40
C ALA A 56 -8.24 18.94 -4.13
N ALA A 57 -9.54 18.89 -4.35
CA ALA A 57 -10.49 18.64 -3.26
C ALA A 57 -10.28 17.23 -2.67
N GLU A 58 -10.52 17.12 -1.38
CA GLU A 58 -10.45 15.85 -0.65
C GLU A 58 -11.53 14.88 -1.10
N SER A 59 -11.15 13.64 -1.19
CA SER A 59 -12.01 12.49 -1.46
C SER A 59 -11.90 11.53 -0.28
N GLN A 60 -13.01 10.93 0.11
CA GLN A 60 -13.03 9.91 1.15
C GLN A 60 -12.62 8.57 0.55
N VAL A 61 -11.56 7.98 1.06
CA VAL A 61 -11.01 6.68 0.64
C VAL A 61 -11.12 5.70 1.79
N LEU A 62 -11.86 4.62 1.59
CA LEU A 62 -12.10 3.57 2.58
C LEU A 62 -11.60 2.23 2.04
N LEU A 63 -10.76 1.53 2.81
CA LEU A 63 -10.52 0.12 2.61
C LEU A 63 -11.67 -0.67 3.26
N ASP A 64 -12.46 -1.32 2.44
CA ASP A 64 -13.59 -2.13 2.91
C ASP A 64 -13.08 -3.51 3.31
N THR A 65 -12.90 -3.72 4.60
CA THR A 65 -12.53 -5.01 5.18
C THR A 65 -13.75 -5.81 5.62
N GLY A 66 -14.93 -5.19 5.59
CA GLY A 66 -16.18 -5.74 6.11
C GLY A 66 -16.31 -5.60 7.63
N GLU A 67 -15.41 -4.87 8.28
CA GLU A 67 -15.45 -4.58 9.71
C GLU A 67 -16.15 -3.25 9.98
N ALA A 68 -16.83 -3.16 11.12
CA ALA A 68 -17.53 -1.94 11.52
C ALA A 68 -16.58 -0.78 11.89
N ALA A 69 -15.30 -1.06 12.04
CA ALA A 69 -14.25 -0.10 12.41
C ALA A 69 -13.52 0.49 11.20
N ASP A 70 -13.94 0.19 9.97
CA ASP A 70 -13.34 0.77 8.77
C ASP A 70 -13.45 2.30 8.83
N THR A 71 -12.33 2.99 8.64
CA THR A 71 -12.25 4.45 8.74
C THR A 71 -11.98 5.06 7.38
N ASP A 72 -12.77 6.06 7.02
CA ASP A 72 -12.55 6.88 5.82
C ASP A 72 -11.28 7.73 6.02
N MET A 73 -10.44 7.78 4.99
CA MET A 73 -9.29 8.69 4.91
C MET A 73 -9.60 9.80 3.91
N ASP A 74 -9.33 11.04 4.29
CA ASP A 74 -9.50 12.19 3.41
C ASP A 74 -8.22 12.38 2.57
N ILE A 75 -8.29 12.04 1.30
CA ILE A 75 -7.13 12.00 0.39
C ILE A 75 -7.39 12.91 -0.82
N ARG A 76 -6.41 13.75 -1.16
CA ARG A 76 -6.45 14.64 -2.33
C ARG A 76 -6.04 13.92 -3.59
N LEU A 77 -6.91 13.00 -4.06
CA LEU A 77 -6.66 12.26 -5.29
C LEU A 77 -6.56 13.18 -6.51
N ALA A 78 -5.65 12.87 -7.42
CA ALA A 78 -5.37 13.65 -8.62
C ALA A 78 -6.62 13.87 -9.48
N GLN A 79 -6.94 15.14 -9.74
CA GLN A 79 -8.02 15.57 -10.62
C GLN A 79 -7.52 15.84 -12.03
N THR A 80 -6.44 16.61 -12.15
CA THR A 80 -5.91 17.12 -13.43
C THR A 80 -4.43 16.81 -13.62
N GLN A 81 -3.65 16.71 -12.56
CA GLN A 81 -2.23 16.41 -12.57
C GLN A 81 -1.86 15.47 -11.42
N VAL A 82 -0.68 14.86 -11.49
CA VAL A 82 -0.12 14.06 -10.41
C VAL A 82 1.12 14.74 -9.89
N ASP A 83 1.10 15.17 -8.63
CA ASP A 83 2.25 15.76 -7.98
C ASP A 83 3.18 14.66 -7.42
N TYR A 84 2.61 13.62 -6.81
CA TYR A 84 3.32 12.44 -6.33
C TYR A 84 2.36 11.28 -6.07
N PHE A 85 2.90 10.13 -5.63
CA PHE A 85 2.13 8.96 -5.21
C PHE A 85 2.31 8.70 -3.72
N VAL A 86 1.25 8.19 -3.08
CA VAL A 86 1.30 7.68 -1.71
C VAL A 86 0.93 6.19 -1.69
N PRO A 87 1.57 5.37 -0.83
CA PRO A 87 1.21 3.98 -0.66
C PRO A 87 0.01 3.87 0.28
N PHE A 88 -1.03 3.21 -0.18
CA PHE A 88 -2.15 2.80 0.66
C PHE A 88 -2.07 1.28 0.84
N ALA A 89 -1.85 0.84 2.08
CA ALA A 89 -1.61 -0.56 2.38
C ALA A 89 -2.86 -1.42 2.10
N LEU A 90 -2.64 -2.58 1.50
CA LEU A 90 -3.67 -3.58 1.25
C LEU A 90 -3.49 -4.77 2.20
N PRO A 91 -4.54 -5.54 2.51
CA PRO A 91 -4.45 -6.66 3.43
C PRO A 91 -3.49 -7.74 2.90
N ALA A 92 -2.44 -8.03 3.67
CA ALA A 92 -1.44 -9.03 3.30
C ALA A 92 -2.08 -10.42 3.16
N GLY A 93 -1.78 -11.11 2.07
CA GLY A 93 -2.26 -12.47 1.81
C GLY A 93 -3.75 -12.59 1.47
N ALA A 94 -4.47 -11.48 1.34
CA ALA A 94 -5.86 -11.49 0.90
C ALA A 94 -5.98 -11.94 -0.56
N LYS A 95 -7.06 -12.63 -0.91
CA LYS A 95 -7.38 -12.99 -2.30
C LYS A 95 -8.05 -11.85 -3.07
N ALA A 96 -8.67 -10.95 -2.35
CA ALA A 96 -9.33 -9.76 -2.89
C ALA A 96 -9.31 -8.62 -1.86
N ALA A 97 -9.36 -7.40 -2.36
CA ALA A 97 -9.55 -6.19 -1.57
C ALA A 97 -10.51 -5.26 -2.32
N THR A 98 -11.26 -4.47 -1.56
CA THR A 98 -12.18 -3.47 -2.11
C THR A 98 -11.85 -2.11 -1.49
N VAL A 99 -11.68 -1.10 -2.33
CA VAL A 99 -11.48 0.28 -1.89
C VAL A 99 -12.62 1.12 -2.43
N ARG A 100 -13.31 1.82 -1.53
CA ARG A 100 -14.39 2.76 -1.89
C ARG A 100 -13.84 4.17 -1.90
N VAL A 101 -14.14 4.91 -2.95
CA VAL A 101 -13.76 6.32 -3.09
C VAL A 101 -15.01 7.15 -3.29
N ARG A 102 -15.23 8.12 -2.40
CA ARG A 102 -16.35 9.06 -2.46
C ARG A 102 -15.85 10.47 -2.80
N ASN A 103 -16.76 11.28 -3.32
CA ASN A 103 -16.52 12.69 -3.62
C ASN A 103 -15.39 12.92 -4.65
N LYS A 104 -15.29 12.03 -5.65
CA LYS A 104 -14.33 12.17 -6.75
C LYS A 104 -15.04 12.06 -8.10
N SER A 105 -14.76 13.01 -8.98
CA SER A 105 -15.29 13.00 -10.35
C SER A 105 -14.89 11.75 -11.11
N LYS A 106 -15.81 11.19 -11.90
CA LYS A 106 -15.56 10.06 -12.80
C LYS A 106 -14.48 10.35 -13.85
N ASP A 107 -14.29 11.61 -14.21
CA ASP A 107 -13.34 12.03 -15.25
C ASP A 107 -11.96 12.41 -14.63
N ALA A 108 -11.77 12.19 -13.34
CA ALA A 108 -10.53 12.51 -12.66
C ALA A 108 -9.35 11.69 -13.19
N LEU A 109 -8.17 12.31 -13.26
CA LEU A 109 -6.94 11.70 -13.73
C LEU A 109 -6.54 10.49 -12.87
N CYS A 110 -6.83 10.52 -11.57
CA CYS A 110 -6.47 9.46 -10.64
C CYS A 110 -6.88 8.06 -11.12
N TRP A 111 -8.03 7.91 -11.79
CA TRP A 111 -8.51 6.62 -12.25
C TRP A 111 -7.61 5.94 -13.30
N LYS A 112 -6.83 6.73 -14.04
CA LYS A 112 -5.86 6.23 -15.03
C LYS A 112 -4.49 5.98 -14.42
N GLU A 113 -4.18 6.67 -13.32
CA GLU A 113 -2.85 6.70 -12.71
C GLU A 113 -2.69 5.79 -11.49
N ILE A 114 -3.79 5.31 -10.88
CA ILE A 114 -3.74 4.33 -9.79
C ILE A 114 -2.98 3.08 -10.22
N LYS A 115 -2.06 2.59 -9.39
CA LYS A 115 -1.19 1.45 -9.67
C LYS A 115 -1.19 0.46 -8.50
N LEU A 116 -1.05 -0.81 -8.80
CA LEU A 116 -0.73 -1.85 -7.81
C LEU A 116 0.77 -2.04 -7.74
N SER A 117 1.32 -2.15 -6.52
CA SER A 117 2.76 -2.34 -6.31
C SER A 117 3.06 -3.14 -5.04
N ASP A 118 4.06 -4.00 -5.09
CA ASP A 118 4.59 -4.67 -3.90
C ASP A 118 5.61 -3.83 -3.15
N THR A 119 6.10 -2.76 -3.77
CA THR A 119 7.11 -1.86 -3.22
C THR A 119 6.69 -0.41 -3.35
N PHE A 120 7.19 0.42 -2.45
CA PHE A 120 7.13 1.87 -2.53
C PHE A 120 8.53 2.42 -2.25
N ASP A 121 9.01 3.29 -3.13
CA ASP A 121 10.33 3.88 -2.95
C ASP A 121 10.29 4.93 -1.83
N THR A 122 10.97 4.62 -0.75
CA THR A 122 11.15 5.50 0.41
C THR A 122 12.52 6.18 0.44
N ALA A 123 13.35 5.95 -0.57
CA ALA A 123 14.65 6.61 -0.73
C ALA A 123 14.43 8.08 -1.13
N ASN A 124 13.96 8.86 -0.17
CA ASN A 124 13.75 10.29 -0.37
C ASN A 124 15.09 11.00 -0.56
N THR A 125 15.39 11.35 -1.81
CA THR A 125 16.60 12.07 -2.22
C THR A 125 16.33 13.54 -2.52
N GLU A 126 15.21 14.09 -2.10
CA GLU A 126 14.80 15.45 -2.37
C GLU A 126 15.81 16.46 -1.80
N LYS A 127 15.99 17.54 -2.56
CA LYS A 127 16.97 18.60 -2.29
C LYS A 127 16.89 19.20 -0.88
N PHE A 128 15.70 19.28 -0.32
CA PHE A 128 15.46 19.94 0.97
C PHE A 128 15.31 18.97 2.13
N ARG A 129 15.54 17.66 1.93
CA ARG A 129 15.50 16.70 3.03
C ARG A 129 16.58 17.02 4.06
N PRO A 130 16.23 17.18 5.34
CA PRO A 130 17.20 17.37 6.40
C PRO A 130 18.18 16.20 6.50
N VAL A 131 19.46 16.49 6.75
CA VAL A 131 20.52 15.48 6.86
C VAL A 131 20.59 14.88 8.26
N TYR A 132 20.22 15.65 9.29
CA TYR A 132 20.38 15.26 10.70
C TYR A 132 19.14 15.48 11.57
N HIS A 133 18.06 16.06 11.05
CA HIS A 133 16.78 16.13 11.75
C HIS A 133 15.94 14.90 11.38
N HIS A 134 15.18 14.39 12.36
CA HIS A 134 14.22 13.34 12.10
C HIS A 134 13.15 13.83 11.12
N THR A 135 12.88 13.03 10.08
CA THR A 135 11.73 13.20 9.18
C THR A 135 11.17 11.83 8.85
N PRO A 136 9.85 11.67 8.68
CA PRO A 136 9.29 10.44 8.17
C PRO A 136 9.82 10.14 6.76
N LEU A 137 9.75 8.90 6.33
CA LEU A 137 10.19 8.48 4.99
C LEU A 137 9.36 9.15 3.88
N TYR A 138 8.11 9.42 4.14
CA TYR A 138 7.16 10.14 3.27
C TYR A 138 6.02 10.71 4.12
N GLY A 139 5.14 11.53 3.52
CA GLY A 139 4.00 12.11 4.20
C GLY A 139 4.36 13.34 5.04
N TRP A 140 3.43 13.76 5.89
CA TRP A 140 3.55 14.96 6.69
C TRP A 140 3.62 14.64 8.18
N MET A 141 4.50 15.32 8.89
CA MET A 141 4.76 15.15 10.32
C MET A 141 4.39 16.41 11.08
N ASN A 142 3.75 16.22 12.25
CA ASN A 142 3.46 17.30 13.20
C ASN A 142 3.65 16.79 14.63
N ASP A 143 3.73 17.74 15.59
CA ASP A 143 3.71 17.52 17.04
C ASP A 143 4.48 16.28 17.50
N ALA A 144 5.81 16.36 17.44
CA ALA A 144 6.68 15.40 18.09
C ALA A 144 6.57 15.60 19.62
N ASN A 145 5.69 14.84 20.26
CA ASN A 145 5.26 15.07 21.65
C ASN A 145 5.39 13.86 22.57
N GLY A 146 6.08 12.83 22.14
CA GLY A 146 6.39 11.68 22.98
C GLY A 146 7.81 11.20 22.76
N LEU A 147 8.71 11.45 23.72
CA LEU A 147 10.06 10.92 23.71
C LEU A 147 10.26 10.05 24.97
N VAL A 148 10.59 8.77 24.77
CA VAL A 148 10.89 7.85 25.85
C VAL A 148 12.17 7.08 25.55
N TYR A 149 13.00 6.91 26.59
CA TYR A 149 14.16 6.02 26.55
C TYR A 149 13.77 4.68 27.16
N LYS A 150 13.90 3.59 26.41
CA LYS A 150 13.58 2.25 26.85
C LYS A 150 14.52 1.24 26.19
N ASP A 151 15.02 0.28 26.96
CA ASP A 151 15.83 -0.85 26.49
C ASP A 151 17.08 -0.44 25.67
N GLY A 152 17.66 0.75 25.97
CA GLY A 152 18.86 1.26 25.28
C GLY A 152 18.58 2.15 24.07
N GLU A 153 17.32 2.38 23.73
CA GLU A 153 16.91 3.12 22.53
C GLU A 153 15.96 4.28 22.88
N TYR A 154 15.98 5.33 22.06
CA TYR A 154 15.04 6.44 22.12
C TYR A 154 13.88 6.20 21.17
N HIS A 155 12.66 6.27 21.68
CA HIS A 155 11.42 6.17 20.90
C HIS A 155 10.80 7.55 20.82
N LEU A 156 10.69 8.09 19.60
CA LEU A 156 10.04 9.36 19.33
C LEU A 156 8.67 9.12 18.74
N TYR A 157 7.62 9.60 19.40
CA TYR A 157 6.23 9.55 18.92
C TYR A 157 5.82 10.90 18.35
N PHE A 158 5.10 10.88 17.24
CA PHE A 158 4.66 12.08 16.55
C PHE A 158 3.35 11.86 15.78
N GLN A 159 2.64 12.95 15.50
CA GLN A 159 1.49 12.93 14.61
C GLN A 159 1.94 12.81 13.16
N TYR A 160 1.23 12.02 12.39
CA TYR A 160 1.64 11.66 11.04
C TYR A 160 0.46 11.56 10.08
N ASN A 161 0.56 12.21 8.92
CA ASN A 161 -0.33 12.00 7.79
C ASN A 161 0.42 11.28 6.65
N PRO A 162 0.18 9.98 6.40
CA PRO A 162 0.85 9.23 5.34
C PRO A 162 0.31 9.53 3.94
N TYR A 163 -0.81 10.25 3.82
CA TYR A 163 -1.54 10.39 2.56
C TYR A 163 -1.50 11.78 1.95
N GLY A 164 -0.65 12.65 2.45
CA GLY A 164 -0.52 14.01 1.93
C GLY A 164 0.60 14.79 2.58
N SER A 165 0.80 16.03 2.14
CA SER A 165 1.79 16.97 2.67
C SER A 165 1.19 18.04 3.58
N LYS A 166 -0.09 17.90 3.95
CA LYS A 166 -0.84 18.85 4.78
C LYS A 166 -1.38 18.16 6.03
N TRP A 167 -1.81 18.96 7.01
CA TRP A 167 -2.50 18.48 8.19
C TRP A 167 -3.79 17.73 7.79
N GLY A 168 -4.03 16.57 8.38
CA GLY A 168 -5.19 15.69 8.12
C GLY A 168 -4.86 14.24 8.41
N ASN A 169 -5.84 13.36 8.43
CA ASN A 169 -5.67 11.89 8.63
C ASN A 169 -4.70 11.54 9.75
N MET A 170 -4.78 12.21 10.90
CA MET A 170 -3.78 12.09 11.94
C MET A 170 -3.70 10.67 12.50
N HIS A 171 -2.55 10.08 12.32
CA HIS A 171 -2.13 8.83 12.95
C HIS A 171 -1.02 9.14 13.97
N TRP A 172 -0.89 8.25 14.95
CA TRP A 172 0.30 8.21 15.77
C TRP A 172 1.29 7.23 15.15
N THR A 173 2.52 7.66 15.01
CA THR A 173 3.62 6.78 14.61
C THR A 173 4.83 7.05 15.49
N PHE A 174 5.85 6.21 15.39
CA PHE A 174 7.08 6.37 16.14
C PHE A 174 8.29 5.94 15.30
N CYS A 175 9.45 6.47 15.66
CA CYS A 175 10.76 5.99 15.21
C CYS A 175 11.63 5.59 16.40
N GLN A 176 12.55 4.71 16.13
CA GLN A 176 13.64 4.24 17.02
C GLN A 176 14.98 4.71 16.47
#